data_59d5857295c95219c63e182368ec6841
#
_entry.id   59d5857295c95219c63e182368ec6841
#
_cell.length_a   1.000
_cell.length_b   1.000
_cell.length_c   1.000
_cell.angle_alpha   90.00
_cell.angle_beta   90.00
_cell.angle_gamma   90.00
#
_symmetry.space_group_name_H-M   'P 1'
#
loop_
_entity.id
_entity.type
_entity.pdbx_description
1 polymer ?
#
loop_
_entity_poly.entity_id
_entity_poly.type
_entity_poly.pdbx_seq_one_letter_code
_entity_poly.pdbx_strand_id
1 'polypeptide(L)'
;MQISSIIRRAVAGVAAASMLVAVAACGTSKDNKTAGGEGGGTIEVVASINQWGSVAKDLGGSHVDVTNIMTKTNVEAHDYEPTSQDVAKFGTAKVAVVNGADYDPWASKAASATKATLVTAAETAGIKEGDNPHVWFSAKVRNNTADAITAAYQKADPSHKDDYAKLNKEWHAKEDQLESKIKDASAKTKDVPYAATESVAWYLADDLGMKDATPTGYAQASANESEPTPSDIKAFQDALKGGSIKMLVFNTQEANSTTEQITGAAKSANVPIVELTEQMPKEYTNLLDWMSALVDQFAKA
;
A
#
# COMPACT_ATOMS: atom_id res chain seq x y z
N MET A 1 40.24 -47.66 36.89
CA MET A 1 40.65 -48.83 36.09
C MET A 1 40.78 -48.29 34.70
N GLN A 2 41.93 -47.88 34.30
CA GLN A 2 42.94 -48.73 33.61
C GLN A 2 42.42 -49.21 32.29
N ILE A 3 42.98 -49.03 31.11
CA ILE A 3 44.44 -48.85 30.70
C ILE A 3 44.32 -48.78 29.17
N SER A 4 44.92 -47.84 28.50
CA SER A 4 46.13 -48.00 27.68
C SER A 4 45.92 -48.81 26.40
N SER A 5 46.44 -48.56 25.29
CA SER A 5 47.70 -47.97 24.80
C SER A 5 47.86 -48.39 23.34
N ILE A 6 48.36 -47.54 22.49
CA ILE A 6 49.65 -47.52 21.89
C ILE A 6 49.85 -48.49 20.70
N ILE A 7 50.35 -48.04 19.57
CA ILE A 7 51.63 -48.20 18.90
C ILE A 7 51.40 -48.17 17.38
N ARG A 8 51.92 -47.27 16.64
CA ARG A 8 53.24 -46.96 16.04
C ARG A 8 53.54 -47.64 14.70
N ARG A 9 53.99 -46.76 13.81
CA ARG A 9 55.07 -46.90 12.82
C ARG A 9 54.69 -47.62 11.52
N ALA A 10 55.22 -47.27 10.37
CA ALA A 10 56.17 -46.32 9.86
C ALA A 10 56.36 -46.59 8.35
N VAL A 11 56.71 -45.60 7.63
CA VAL A 11 57.88 -45.46 6.77
C VAL A 11 57.82 -45.90 5.31
N ALA A 12 58.28 -44.98 4.52
CA ALA A 12 59.05 -44.95 3.28
C ALA A 12 58.26 -45.15 1.98
N GLY A 13 58.43 -44.37 0.99
CA GLY A 13 59.48 -43.51 0.50
C GLY A 13 59.61 -43.75 -1.00
N VAL A 14 60.20 -42.82 -1.68
CA VAL A 14 60.81 -42.85 -3.03
C VAL A 14 59.96 -42.12 -4.12
N ALA A 15 60.38 -41.06 -4.40
CA ALA A 15 60.99 -40.16 -5.36
C ALA A 15 61.08 -40.71 -6.81
N ALA A 16 60.76 -39.90 -7.76
CA ALA A 16 61.47 -39.48 -9.00
C ALA A 16 60.45 -39.01 -10.03
N ALA A 17 60.57 -37.87 -10.44
CA ALA A 17 61.38 -37.11 -11.36
C ALA A 17 60.69 -36.89 -12.72
N SER A 18 60.45 -35.61 -13.00
CA SER A 18 60.74 -34.92 -14.25
C SER A 18 59.96 -35.30 -15.52
N MET A 19 59.19 -34.34 -16.04
CA MET A 19 59.45 -33.73 -17.37
C MET A 19 58.66 -32.49 -17.58
N LEU A 20 59.33 -31.36 -17.73
CA LEU A 20 58.88 -30.11 -18.31
C LEU A 20 58.59 -30.31 -19.79
N VAL A 21 57.42 -29.91 -20.24
CA VAL A 21 57.17 -29.47 -21.63
C VAL A 21 56.54 -28.10 -21.57
N ALA A 22 57.33 -27.10 -21.85
CA ALA A 22 56.91 -25.76 -22.14
C ALA A 22 56.36 -25.72 -23.58
N VAL A 23 55.12 -25.41 -23.74
CA VAL A 23 54.58 -24.94 -25.01
C VAL A 23 54.14 -23.49 -24.82
N ALA A 24 54.97 -22.58 -25.29
CA ALA A 24 54.62 -21.20 -25.47
C ALA A 24 53.67 -21.08 -26.67
N ALA A 25 52.40 -20.74 -26.39
CA ALA A 25 51.48 -20.24 -27.39
C ALA A 25 51.15 -18.80 -26.98
N CYS A 26 51.74 -17.83 -27.66
CA CYS A 26 51.31 -16.43 -27.67
C CYS A 26 49.92 -16.36 -28.26
N GLY A 27 48.95 -16.23 -27.44
CA GLY A 27 47.60 -15.79 -27.77
C GLY A 27 47.35 -14.44 -27.08
N THR A 28 47.33 -13.39 -27.83
CA THR A 28 46.90 -12.07 -27.41
C THR A 28 45.45 -12.13 -26.92
N SER A 29 45.24 -12.43 -25.65
CA SER A 29 43.97 -12.19 -24.98
C SER A 29 43.88 -10.70 -24.73
N LYS A 30 43.07 -10.03 -25.51
CA LYS A 30 42.51 -8.74 -25.12
C LYS A 30 41.88 -8.94 -23.73
N ASP A 31 42.49 -8.31 -22.76
CA ASP A 31 41.87 -8.06 -21.48
C ASP A 31 40.58 -7.27 -21.75
N ASN A 32 39.51 -8.01 -21.95
CA ASN A 32 38.19 -7.46 -21.82
C ASN A 32 37.97 -7.30 -20.30
N LYS A 33 38.49 -6.21 -19.73
CA LYS A 33 37.99 -5.68 -18.47
C LYS A 33 36.51 -5.41 -18.70
N THR A 34 35.71 -6.43 -18.50
CA THR A 34 34.35 -6.22 -18.15
C THR A 34 34.43 -5.35 -16.90
N ALA A 35 34.22 -4.06 -17.08
CA ALA A 35 33.91 -3.17 -15.99
C ALA A 35 32.77 -3.90 -15.25
N GLY A 36 33.08 -4.44 -14.08
CA GLY A 36 32.08 -4.88 -13.13
C GLY A 36 31.28 -3.62 -12.84
N GLY A 37 30.15 -3.47 -13.52
CA GLY A 37 29.11 -2.64 -13.02
C GLY A 37 28.82 -3.18 -11.63
N GLU A 38 29.05 -2.38 -10.62
CA GLU A 38 28.43 -2.57 -9.32
C GLU A 38 26.94 -2.65 -9.63
N GLY A 39 26.43 -3.88 -9.79
CA GLY A 39 25.02 -4.14 -9.90
C GLY A 39 24.41 -3.63 -8.60
N GLY A 40 23.83 -2.45 -8.64
CA GLY A 40 23.06 -1.92 -7.55
C GLY A 40 22.03 -2.98 -7.18
N GLY A 41 22.13 -3.53 -5.95
CA GLY A 41 21.12 -4.44 -5.45
C GLY A 41 19.78 -3.73 -5.44
N THR A 42 18.70 -4.51 -5.56
CA THR A 42 17.33 -3.99 -5.45
C THR A 42 17.16 -3.14 -4.18
N ILE A 43 16.44 -2.04 -4.28
CA ILE A 43 16.06 -1.24 -3.10
C ILE A 43 15.00 -2.01 -2.31
N GLU A 44 15.33 -2.33 -1.05
CA GLU A 44 14.34 -2.87 -0.10
C GLU A 44 13.36 -1.77 0.30
N VAL A 45 12.08 -1.99 0.04
CA VAL A 45 10.98 -1.07 0.34
C VAL A 45 10.00 -1.73 1.28
N VAL A 46 9.58 -1.04 2.33
CA VAL A 46 8.51 -1.51 3.22
C VAL A 46 7.37 -0.52 3.18
N ALA A 47 6.18 -1.01 2.83
CA ALA A 47 4.95 -0.25 2.89
C ALA A 47 4.06 -0.76 4.04
N SER A 48 3.50 0.14 4.82
CA SER A 48 2.58 -0.20 5.91
C SER A 48 1.32 -0.88 5.40
N ILE A 49 0.79 -0.41 4.27
CA ILE A 49 -0.42 -0.91 3.63
C ILE A 49 -0.21 -1.21 2.14
N ASN A 50 -0.98 -2.13 1.60
CA ASN A 50 -0.79 -2.62 0.23
C ASN A 50 -1.13 -1.61 -0.87
N GLN A 51 -1.93 -0.59 -0.58
CA GLN A 51 -2.21 0.52 -1.49
C GLN A 51 -0.91 1.23 -1.86
N TRP A 52 -0.18 1.71 -0.85
CA TRP A 52 1.10 2.40 -1.08
C TRP A 52 2.20 1.47 -1.56
N GLY A 53 2.16 0.20 -1.15
CA GLY A 53 3.09 -0.79 -1.67
C GLY A 53 2.91 -1.07 -3.15
N SER A 54 1.68 -1.02 -3.67
CA SER A 54 1.44 -1.15 -5.12
C SER A 54 1.98 0.06 -5.89
N VAL A 55 1.77 1.27 -5.38
CA VAL A 55 2.34 2.50 -5.96
C VAL A 55 3.87 2.42 -5.95
N ALA A 56 4.46 2.04 -4.81
CA ALA A 56 5.90 1.86 -4.66
C ALA A 56 6.46 0.85 -5.67
N LYS A 57 5.74 -0.26 -5.90
CA LYS A 57 6.14 -1.28 -6.88
C LYS A 57 6.07 -0.77 -8.32
N ASP A 58 5.00 -0.08 -8.67
CA ASP A 58 4.83 0.49 -10.01
C ASP A 58 5.93 1.51 -10.34
N LEU A 59 6.30 2.35 -9.37
CA LEU A 59 7.32 3.40 -9.53
C LEU A 59 8.76 2.87 -9.48
N GLY A 60 8.98 1.71 -8.87
CA GLY A 60 10.30 1.09 -8.75
C GLY A 60 10.60 0.03 -9.80
N GLY A 61 9.57 -0.57 -10.38
CA GLY A 61 9.69 -1.62 -11.39
C GLY A 61 10.55 -2.80 -10.93
N SER A 62 11.59 -3.14 -11.69
CA SER A 62 12.52 -4.21 -11.37
C SER A 62 13.64 -3.80 -10.39
N HIS A 63 13.76 -2.52 -10.06
CA HIS A 63 14.82 -1.99 -9.20
C HIS A 63 14.46 -2.03 -7.70
N VAL A 64 13.26 -2.48 -7.35
CA VAL A 64 12.79 -2.51 -5.96
C VAL A 64 12.21 -3.88 -5.59
N ASP A 65 12.39 -4.24 -4.32
CA ASP A 65 11.65 -5.33 -3.67
C ASP A 65 10.75 -4.74 -2.59
N VAL A 66 9.43 -4.91 -2.75
CA VAL A 66 8.41 -4.26 -1.90
C VAL A 66 7.76 -5.27 -0.98
N THR A 67 7.88 -5.05 0.31
CA THR A 67 7.16 -5.78 1.35
C THR A 67 5.98 -4.96 1.86
N ASN A 68 4.77 -5.50 1.75
CA ASN A 68 3.56 -4.94 2.35
C ASN A 68 3.31 -5.57 3.73
N ILE A 69 2.90 -4.77 4.70
CA ILE A 69 2.58 -5.28 6.04
C ILE A 69 1.08 -5.61 6.13
N MET A 70 0.22 -4.62 6.04
CA MET A 70 -1.23 -4.81 6.09
C MET A 70 -1.76 -5.08 4.68
N THR A 71 -2.36 -6.27 4.48
CA THR A 71 -2.81 -6.74 3.16
C THR A 71 -4.16 -7.46 3.20
N LYS A 72 -4.74 -7.61 4.40
CA LYS A 72 -5.95 -8.41 4.59
C LYS A 72 -7.19 -7.53 4.58
N THR A 73 -8.17 -7.90 3.78
CA THR A 73 -9.46 -7.21 3.63
C THR A 73 -10.56 -7.74 4.58
N ASN A 74 -10.19 -8.61 5.51
CA ASN A 74 -11.12 -9.21 6.49
C ASN A 74 -10.62 -9.05 7.94
N VAL A 75 -9.76 -8.08 8.17
CA VAL A 75 -9.24 -7.70 9.49
C VAL A 75 -9.42 -6.20 9.59
N GLU A 76 -10.03 -5.77 10.68
CA GLU A 76 -10.18 -4.35 11.00
C GLU A 76 -8.80 -3.66 11.02
N ALA A 77 -8.69 -2.56 10.27
CA ALA A 77 -7.40 -1.92 10.06
C ALA A 77 -6.97 -1.12 11.31
N HIS A 78 -7.93 -0.49 11.98
CA HIS A 78 -7.68 0.30 13.18
C HIS A 78 -7.26 -0.56 14.38
N ASP A 79 -7.69 -1.83 14.41
CA ASP A 79 -7.31 -2.82 15.43
C ASP A 79 -5.98 -3.55 15.11
N TYR A 80 -5.27 -3.14 14.06
CA TYR A 80 -4.05 -3.84 13.65
C TYR A 80 -2.93 -3.66 14.66
N GLU A 81 -2.54 -4.77 15.31
CA GLU A 81 -1.37 -4.83 16.17
C GLU A 81 -0.18 -5.43 15.41
N PRO A 82 0.90 -4.64 15.16
CA PRO A 82 2.06 -5.15 14.44
C PRO A 82 2.81 -6.19 15.27
N THR A 83 3.22 -7.26 14.63
CA THR A 83 4.13 -8.23 15.24
C THR A 83 5.56 -7.66 15.32
N SER A 84 6.40 -8.24 16.18
CA SER A 84 7.82 -7.87 16.22
C SER A 84 8.51 -8.11 14.86
N GLN A 85 8.03 -9.05 14.05
CA GLN A 85 8.53 -9.30 12.71
C GLN A 85 8.14 -8.18 11.74
N ASP A 86 6.93 -7.64 11.85
CA ASP A 86 6.48 -6.52 11.02
C ASP A 86 7.31 -5.26 11.29
N VAL A 87 7.54 -4.95 12.57
CA VAL A 87 8.42 -3.85 12.98
C VAL A 87 9.86 -4.07 12.49
N ALA A 88 10.38 -5.30 12.58
CA ALA A 88 11.75 -5.62 12.17
C ALA A 88 12.00 -5.42 10.66
N LYS A 89 10.98 -5.58 9.82
CA LYS A 89 11.09 -5.35 8.36
C LYS A 89 11.55 -3.93 8.03
N PHE A 90 11.11 -2.93 8.79
CA PHE A 90 11.57 -1.55 8.59
C PHE A 90 13.06 -1.36 8.82
N GLY A 91 13.70 -2.22 9.63
CA GLY A 91 15.13 -2.16 9.91
C GLY A 91 16.03 -2.41 8.70
N THR A 92 15.54 -3.12 7.68
CA THR A 92 16.27 -3.43 6.43
C THR A 92 15.88 -2.52 5.27
N ALA A 93 14.79 -1.77 5.42
CA ALA A 93 14.29 -0.90 4.37
C ALA A 93 15.25 0.23 4.03
N LYS A 94 15.37 0.55 2.76
CA LYS A 94 16.00 1.79 2.25
C LYS A 94 14.95 2.91 2.12
N VAL A 95 13.72 2.53 1.77
CA VAL A 95 12.56 3.42 1.69
C VAL A 95 11.42 2.79 2.46
N ALA A 96 10.77 3.58 3.30
CA ALA A 96 9.56 3.21 4.02
C ALA A 96 8.43 4.10 3.54
N VAL A 97 7.28 3.52 3.20
CA VAL A 97 6.08 4.25 2.79
C VAL A 97 4.98 3.94 3.78
N VAL A 98 4.49 4.96 4.46
CA VAL A 98 3.42 4.86 5.45
C VAL A 98 2.26 5.76 5.09
N ASN A 99 1.07 5.47 5.62
CA ASN A 99 -0.11 6.28 5.34
C ASN A 99 -0.07 7.62 6.06
N GLY A 100 0.16 7.62 7.37
CA GLY A 100 0.03 8.79 8.23
C GLY A 100 -1.44 9.11 8.59
N ALA A 101 -1.70 10.34 9.04
CA ALA A 101 -3.01 10.78 9.51
C ALA A 101 -3.63 9.84 10.56
N ASP A 102 -2.79 9.34 11.45
CA ASP A 102 -3.16 8.42 12.55
C ASP A 102 -3.67 7.01 12.13
N TYR A 103 -3.57 6.67 10.84
CA TYR A 103 -3.97 5.35 10.36
C TYR A 103 -3.00 4.23 10.75
N ASP A 104 -1.69 4.51 10.70
CA ASP A 104 -0.63 3.55 10.94
C ASP A 104 0.51 4.12 11.82
N PRO A 105 0.20 4.66 13.02
CA PRO A 105 1.19 5.33 13.88
C PRO A 105 2.33 4.40 14.31
N TRP A 106 2.06 3.11 14.41
CA TRP A 106 3.04 2.08 14.69
C TRP A 106 4.10 1.98 13.57
N ALA A 107 3.69 2.10 12.30
CA ALA A 107 4.58 2.04 11.14
C ALA A 107 5.44 3.29 11.03
N SER A 108 4.84 4.46 11.22
CA SER A 108 5.55 5.75 11.31
C SER A 108 6.62 5.73 12.39
N LYS A 109 6.30 5.19 13.57
CA LYS A 109 7.25 5.03 14.68
C LYS A 109 8.36 4.04 14.34
N ALA A 110 8.02 2.87 13.74
CA ALA A 110 9.00 1.87 13.35
C ALA A 110 9.98 2.40 12.29
N ALA A 111 9.47 3.06 11.26
CA ALA A 111 10.28 3.64 10.18
C ALA A 111 11.20 4.77 10.69
N SER A 112 10.69 5.67 11.53
CA SER A 112 11.46 6.78 12.11
C SER A 112 12.63 6.33 12.99
N ALA A 113 12.58 5.12 13.52
CA ALA A 113 13.68 4.53 14.31
C ALA A 113 14.80 3.95 13.44
N THR A 114 14.69 4.01 12.12
CA THR A 114 15.63 3.42 11.15
C THR A 114 16.38 4.50 10.35
N LYS A 115 17.19 4.05 9.38
CA LYS A 115 17.85 4.91 8.38
C LYS A 115 17.07 4.99 7.05
N ALA A 116 15.90 4.38 6.97
CA ALA A 116 15.08 4.43 5.78
C ALA A 116 14.68 5.86 5.43
N THR A 117 14.59 6.18 4.15
CA THR A 117 13.91 7.41 3.73
C THR A 117 12.42 7.19 3.94
N LEU A 118 11.82 7.93 4.86
CA LEU A 118 10.40 7.85 5.16
C LEU A 118 9.60 8.72 4.21
N VAL A 119 8.55 8.15 3.63
CA VAL A 119 7.50 8.83 2.88
C VAL A 119 6.19 8.62 3.62
N THR A 120 5.60 9.70 4.15
CA THR A 120 4.29 9.70 4.82
C THR A 120 3.27 10.26 3.85
N ALA A 121 2.39 9.41 3.31
CA ALA A 121 1.48 9.78 2.23
C ALA A 121 0.60 10.99 2.57
N ALA A 122 -0.06 10.98 3.72
CA ALA A 122 -0.92 12.08 4.18
C ALA A 122 -0.19 13.43 4.22
N GLU A 123 1.05 13.43 4.73
CA GLU A 123 1.85 14.65 4.87
C GLU A 123 2.22 15.27 3.51
N THR A 124 2.30 14.47 2.43
CA THR A 124 2.61 14.98 1.09
C THR A 124 1.59 15.99 0.57
N ALA A 125 0.36 15.94 1.09
CA ALA A 125 -0.72 16.85 0.75
C ALA A 125 -1.14 17.78 1.90
N GLY A 126 -0.44 17.72 3.05
CA GLY A 126 -0.68 18.53 4.24
C GLY A 126 -1.83 18.02 5.12
N ILE A 127 -2.26 16.76 4.93
CA ILE A 127 -3.26 16.08 5.77
C ILE A 127 -2.58 15.65 7.06
N LYS A 128 -3.26 15.84 8.19
CA LYS A 128 -2.71 15.68 9.54
C LYS A 128 -3.51 14.69 10.36
N GLU A 129 -3.00 14.37 11.53
CA GLU A 129 -3.71 13.68 12.59
C GLU A 129 -5.04 14.41 12.90
N GLY A 130 -6.13 13.63 12.98
CA GLY A 130 -7.49 14.11 13.14
C GLY A 130 -8.25 14.42 11.84
N ASP A 131 -7.58 14.46 10.68
CA ASP A 131 -8.23 14.48 9.38
C ASP A 131 -8.61 13.04 8.96
N ASN A 132 -9.46 12.89 7.92
CA ASN A 132 -9.81 11.56 7.40
C ASN A 132 -8.56 10.81 6.91
N PRO A 133 -8.25 9.62 7.47
CA PRO A 133 -7.01 8.91 7.19
C PRO A 133 -7.00 8.11 5.89
N HIS A 134 -8.14 7.95 5.20
CA HIS A 134 -8.27 7.12 3.99
C HIS A 134 -7.75 7.84 2.73
N VAL A 135 -6.52 8.33 2.84
CA VAL A 135 -5.93 9.31 1.91
C VAL A 135 -5.57 8.73 0.53
N TRP A 136 -5.51 7.41 0.37
CA TRP A 136 -5.32 6.77 -0.94
C TRP A 136 -6.50 6.98 -1.89
N PHE A 137 -7.65 7.40 -1.39
CA PHE A 137 -8.79 7.82 -2.20
C PHE A 137 -8.65 9.24 -2.77
N SER A 138 -7.72 10.06 -2.25
CA SER A 138 -7.47 11.42 -2.73
C SER A 138 -6.50 11.44 -3.91
N ALA A 139 -6.93 11.97 -5.07
CA ALA A 139 -6.08 12.16 -6.25
C ALA A 139 -4.83 13.00 -5.93
N LYS A 140 -4.99 14.09 -5.15
CA LYS A 140 -3.89 14.93 -4.71
C LYS A 140 -2.85 14.16 -3.91
N VAL A 141 -3.29 13.32 -2.98
CA VAL A 141 -2.35 12.52 -2.16
C VAL A 141 -1.65 11.48 -3.01
N ARG A 142 -2.38 10.79 -3.89
CA ARG A 142 -1.79 9.78 -4.78
C ARG A 142 -0.69 10.39 -5.64
N ASN A 143 -0.96 11.51 -6.31
CA ASN A 143 0.01 12.21 -7.15
C ASN A 143 1.27 12.63 -6.34
N ASN A 144 1.07 13.32 -5.23
CA ASN A 144 2.19 13.81 -4.41
C ASN A 144 3.02 12.67 -3.81
N THR A 145 2.36 11.58 -3.39
CA THR A 145 3.04 10.42 -2.82
C THR A 145 3.87 9.69 -3.88
N ALA A 146 3.36 9.58 -5.12
CA ALA A 146 4.12 9.02 -6.24
C ALA A 146 5.41 9.81 -6.50
N ASP A 147 5.33 11.15 -6.49
CA ASP A 147 6.51 12.01 -6.64
C ASP A 147 7.49 11.86 -5.48
N ALA A 148 7.00 11.78 -4.24
CA ALA A 148 7.83 11.61 -3.06
C ALA A 148 8.56 10.26 -3.04
N ILE A 149 7.87 9.17 -3.43
CA ILE A 149 8.47 7.82 -3.57
C ILE A 149 9.54 7.84 -4.67
N THR A 150 9.25 8.45 -5.83
CA THR A 150 10.20 8.58 -6.93
C THR A 150 11.45 9.33 -6.51
N ALA A 151 11.31 10.44 -5.80
CA ALA A 151 12.44 11.20 -5.26
C ALA A 151 13.27 10.37 -4.26
N ALA A 152 12.60 9.57 -3.42
CA ALA A 152 13.27 8.67 -2.48
C ALA A 152 14.10 7.60 -3.21
N TYR A 153 13.57 7.01 -4.29
CA TYR A 153 14.29 6.04 -5.12
C TYR A 153 15.49 6.65 -5.82
N GLN A 154 15.31 7.82 -6.44
CA GLN A 154 16.40 8.53 -7.12
C GLN A 154 17.55 8.91 -6.17
N LYS A 155 17.24 9.16 -4.89
CA LYS A 155 18.21 9.42 -3.85
C LYS A 155 18.92 8.12 -3.38
N ALA A 156 18.16 7.04 -3.25
CA ALA A 156 18.68 5.75 -2.78
C ALA A 156 19.51 5.03 -3.84
N ASP A 157 19.16 5.22 -5.12
CA ASP A 157 19.81 4.59 -6.28
C ASP A 157 19.92 5.60 -7.45
N PRO A 158 20.92 6.49 -7.40
CA PRO A 158 21.14 7.49 -8.45
C PRO A 158 21.48 6.90 -9.83
N SER A 159 21.92 5.65 -9.90
CA SER A 159 22.30 4.97 -11.16
C SER A 159 21.10 4.69 -12.07
N HIS A 160 19.90 4.51 -11.49
CA HIS A 160 18.65 4.27 -12.21
C HIS A 160 17.67 5.45 -12.16
N LYS A 161 18.21 6.66 -11.92
CA LYS A 161 17.39 7.87 -11.78
C LYS A 161 16.43 8.10 -12.94
N ASP A 162 16.88 7.85 -14.18
CA ASP A 162 16.09 8.08 -15.38
C ASP A 162 14.99 7.01 -15.54
N ASP A 163 15.23 5.78 -15.08
CA ASP A 163 14.21 4.72 -15.06
C ASP A 163 13.08 5.08 -14.11
N TYR A 164 13.40 5.55 -12.90
CA TYR A 164 12.39 6.01 -11.95
C TYR A 164 11.61 7.21 -12.47
N ALA A 165 12.26 8.17 -13.12
CA ALA A 165 11.58 9.31 -13.74
C ALA A 165 10.61 8.87 -14.85
N LYS A 166 11.00 7.87 -15.66
CA LYS A 166 10.15 7.30 -16.69
C LYS A 166 8.93 6.60 -16.09
N LEU A 167 9.14 5.74 -15.10
CA LEU A 167 8.05 5.01 -14.42
C LEU A 167 7.07 5.96 -13.72
N ASN A 168 7.56 7.02 -13.10
CA ASN A 168 6.74 8.07 -12.51
C ASN A 168 5.86 8.75 -13.58
N LYS A 169 6.45 9.13 -14.71
CA LYS A 169 5.67 9.72 -15.81
C LYS A 169 4.59 8.77 -16.35
N GLU A 170 4.92 7.49 -16.48
CA GLU A 170 3.96 6.46 -16.93
C GLU A 170 2.84 6.26 -15.89
N TRP A 171 3.17 6.32 -14.61
CA TRP A 171 2.21 6.23 -13.53
C TRP A 171 1.25 7.43 -13.53
N HIS A 172 1.77 8.67 -13.63
CA HIS A 172 0.95 9.88 -13.72
C HIS A 172 0.02 9.84 -14.93
N ALA A 173 0.47 9.32 -16.08
CA ALA A 173 -0.41 9.19 -17.24
C ALA A 173 -1.60 8.25 -17.00
N LYS A 174 -1.46 7.24 -16.13
CA LYS A 174 -2.59 6.39 -15.70
C LYS A 174 -3.48 7.09 -14.68
N GLU A 175 -2.89 7.85 -13.76
CA GLU A 175 -3.65 8.68 -12.80
C GLU A 175 -4.49 9.72 -13.54
N ASP A 176 -3.95 10.40 -14.56
CA ASP A 176 -4.69 11.35 -15.42
C ASP A 176 -5.91 10.68 -16.09
N GLN A 177 -5.77 9.39 -16.49
CA GLN A 177 -6.90 8.62 -17.03
C GLN A 177 -7.96 8.33 -15.97
N LEU A 178 -7.54 8.01 -14.73
CA LEU A 178 -8.45 7.81 -13.61
C LEU A 178 -9.16 9.10 -13.24
N GLU A 179 -8.46 10.23 -13.16
CA GLU A 179 -9.05 11.54 -12.90
C GLU A 179 -10.08 11.94 -13.98
N SER A 180 -9.76 11.67 -15.25
CA SER A 180 -10.72 11.87 -16.36
C SER A 180 -11.97 11.01 -16.18
N LYS A 181 -11.79 9.75 -15.78
CA LYS A 181 -12.90 8.83 -15.52
C LYS A 181 -13.77 9.28 -14.34
N ILE A 182 -13.16 9.77 -13.26
CA ILE A 182 -13.85 10.34 -12.11
C ILE A 182 -14.69 11.55 -12.55
N LYS A 183 -14.10 12.45 -13.33
CA LYS A 183 -14.79 13.61 -13.90
C LYS A 183 -15.98 13.22 -14.78
N ASP A 184 -15.84 12.20 -15.62
CA ASP A 184 -16.94 11.72 -16.45
C ASP A 184 -18.05 11.08 -15.61
N ALA A 185 -17.68 10.31 -14.58
CA ALA A 185 -18.62 9.71 -13.63
C ALA A 185 -19.36 10.77 -12.81
N SER A 186 -18.70 11.87 -12.46
CA SER A 186 -19.29 12.96 -11.67
C SER A 186 -20.50 13.61 -12.35
N ALA A 187 -20.61 13.51 -13.68
CA ALA A 187 -21.80 13.96 -14.39
C ALA A 187 -23.09 13.22 -13.97
N LYS A 188 -22.96 11.99 -13.44
CA LYS A 188 -24.09 11.16 -12.97
C LYS A 188 -24.24 11.19 -11.45
N THR A 189 -23.15 11.35 -10.71
CA THR A 189 -23.12 11.25 -9.25
C THR A 189 -23.19 12.60 -8.53
N LYS A 190 -22.98 13.69 -9.27
CA LYS A 190 -23.03 15.04 -8.70
C LYS A 190 -24.34 15.30 -7.96
N ASP A 191 -24.20 15.83 -6.75
CA ASP A 191 -25.32 16.17 -5.84
C ASP A 191 -26.15 14.96 -5.36
N VAL A 192 -25.77 13.72 -5.71
CA VAL A 192 -26.41 12.52 -5.18
C VAL A 192 -26.08 12.39 -3.68
N PRO A 193 -27.13 12.36 -2.80
CA PRO A 193 -26.86 12.17 -1.38
C PRO A 193 -26.51 10.70 -1.10
N TYR A 194 -25.33 10.47 -0.56
CA TYR A 194 -24.90 9.17 -0.08
C TYR A 194 -24.77 9.18 1.44
N ALA A 195 -24.76 8.01 2.04
CA ALA A 195 -24.30 7.81 3.41
C ALA A 195 -23.33 6.64 3.46
N ALA A 196 -22.46 6.63 4.45
CA ALA A 196 -21.44 5.61 4.60
C ALA A 196 -21.49 4.98 6.00
N THR A 197 -21.19 3.67 6.08
CA THR A 197 -20.98 3.00 7.37
C THR A 197 -19.68 3.46 8.03
N GLU A 198 -18.74 3.88 7.19
CA GLU A 198 -17.50 4.52 7.58
C GLU A 198 -17.03 5.45 6.46
N SER A 199 -16.30 6.51 6.78
CA SER A 199 -15.90 7.55 5.84
C SER A 199 -14.74 7.15 4.90
N VAL A 200 -14.60 5.86 4.58
CA VAL A 200 -13.48 5.30 3.80
C VAL A 200 -13.32 5.97 2.44
N ALA A 201 -14.40 6.05 1.66
CA ALA A 201 -14.35 6.62 0.30
C ALA A 201 -14.66 8.12 0.26
N TRP A 202 -14.55 8.84 1.37
CA TRP A 202 -14.97 10.24 1.47
C TRP A 202 -14.31 11.13 0.40
N TYR A 203 -12.99 11.00 0.20
CA TYR A 203 -12.27 11.78 -0.82
C TYR A 203 -12.75 11.47 -2.25
N LEU A 204 -13.00 10.19 -2.56
CA LEU A 204 -13.51 9.81 -3.87
C LEU A 204 -14.95 10.30 -4.08
N ALA A 205 -15.79 10.23 -3.04
CA ALA A 205 -17.16 10.72 -3.11
C ALA A 205 -17.20 12.25 -3.31
N ASP A 206 -16.27 13.00 -2.71
CA ASP A 206 -16.09 14.43 -2.93
C ASP A 206 -15.65 14.71 -4.38
N ASP A 207 -14.66 14.00 -4.92
CA ASP A 207 -14.22 14.11 -6.30
C ASP A 207 -15.35 13.75 -7.31
N LEU A 208 -16.26 12.84 -6.94
CA LEU A 208 -17.46 12.49 -7.69
C LEU A 208 -18.59 13.52 -7.53
N GLY A 209 -18.40 14.57 -6.72
CA GLY A 209 -19.35 15.64 -6.47
C GLY A 209 -20.59 15.21 -5.68
N MET A 210 -20.52 14.12 -4.93
CA MET A 210 -21.60 13.59 -4.12
C MET A 210 -21.79 14.40 -2.82
N LYS A 211 -22.94 14.26 -2.18
CA LYS A 211 -23.25 14.91 -0.91
C LYS A 211 -23.31 13.89 0.21
N ASP A 212 -22.44 14.04 1.20
CA ASP A 212 -22.51 13.23 2.40
C ASP A 212 -23.79 13.59 3.19
N ALA A 213 -24.66 12.61 3.34
CA ALA A 213 -25.91 12.66 4.09
C ALA A 213 -25.92 11.66 5.26
N THR A 214 -24.75 11.17 5.66
CA THR A 214 -24.61 10.28 6.82
C THR A 214 -25.13 11.00 8.06
N PRO A 215 -26.07 10.42 8.83
CA PRO A 215 -26.56 11.04 10.05
C PRO A 215 -25.44 11.40 11.02
N THR A 216 -25.44 12.63 11.49
CA THR A 216 -24.31 13.22 12.24
C THR A 216 -23.90 12.40 13.46
N GLY A 217 -24.85 11.88 14.23
CA GLY A 217 -24.52 11.06 15.42
C GLY A 217 -23.83 9.76 15.03
N TYR A 218 -24.27 9.12 13.94
CA TYR A 218 -23.61 7.92 13.41
C TYR A 218 -22.21 8.24 12.88
N ALA A 219 -22.08 9.30 12.06
CA ALA A 219 -20.79 9.71 11.50
C ALA A 219 -19.77 10.07 12.59
N GLN A 220 -20.19 10.73 13.66
CA GLN A 220 -19.32 11.05 14.80
C GLN A 220 -18.89 9.81 15.58
N ALA A 221 -19.80 8.85 15.78
CA ALA A 221 -19.45 7.60 16.44
C ALA A 221 -18.41 6.83 15.62
N SER A 222 -18.64 6.66 14.32
CA SER A 222 -17.71 6.01 13.40
C SER A 222 -16.33 6.71 13.38
N ALA A 223 -16.29 8.03 13.25
CA ALA A 223 -15.04 8.79 13.24
C ALA A 223 -14.25 8.73 14.56
N ASN A 224 -14.91 8.42 15.67
CA ASN A 224 -14.29 8.22 16.98
C ASN A 224 -14.06 6.74 17.34
N GLU A 225 -14.18 5.83 16.36
CA GLU A 225 -14.03 4.38 16.55
C GLU A 225 -14.89 3.87 17.72
N SER A 226 -16.11 4.40 17.85
CA SER A 226 -17.03 4.10 18.95
C SER A 226 -18.37 3.57 18.42
N GLU A 227 -19.02 2.73 19.23
CA GLU A 227 -20.34 2.18 18.88
C GLU A 227 -21.39 3.31 18.79
N PRO A 228 -22.13 3.42 17.66
CA PRO A 228 -23.23 4.36 17.54
C PRO A 228 -24.38 3.98 18.49
N THR A 229 -25.06 4.97 19.02
CA THR A 229 -26.21 4.72 19.88
C THR A 229 -27.40 4.11 19.12
N PRO A 230 -28.34 3.42 19.79
CA PRO A 230 -29.58 2.95 19.15
C PRO A 230 -30.37 4.06 18.44
N SER A 231 -30.29 5.31 18.94
CA SER A 231 -30.92 6.47 18.28
C SER A 231 -30.23 6.85 16.97
N ASP A 232 -28.90 6.73 16.91
CA ASP A 232 -28.11 7.04 15.70
C ASP A 232 -28.37 5.99 14.61
N ILE A 233 -28.40 4.72 15.01
CA ILE A 233 -28.77 3.61 14.10
C ILE A 233 -30.18 3.81 13.55
N LYS A 234 -31.13 4.17 14.43
CA LYS A 234 -32.51 4.45 14.01
C LYS A 234 -32.59 5.64 13.06
N ALA A 235 -31.86 6.72 13.33
CA ALA A 235 -31.82 7.90 12.46
C ALA A 235 -31.30 7.53 11.07
N PHE A 236 -30.29 6.68 10.98
CA PHE A 236 -29.73 6.19 9.71
C PHE A 236 -30.77 5.35 8.96
N GLN A 237 -31.42 4.39 9.64
CA GLN A 237 -32.50 3.58 9.03
C GLN A 237 -33.66 4.43 8.55
N ASP A 238 -34.07 5.44 9.31
CA ASP A 238 -35.16 6.34 8.96
C ASP A 238 -34.79 7.21 7.73
N ALA A 239 -33.53 7.67 7.63
CA ALA A 239 -33.02 8.42 6.50
C ALA A 239 -32.99 7.58 5.20
N LEU A 240 -32.62 6.32 5.28
CA LEU A 240 -32.68 5.35 4.17
C LEU A 240 -34.12 5.13 3.73
N LYS A 241 -35.02 4.81 4.66
CA LYS A 241 -36.46 4.58 4.39
C LYS A 241 -37.18 5.82 3.88
N GLY A 242 -36.80 6.99 4.39
CA GLY A 242 -37.36 8.28 4.00
C GLY A 242 -36.84 8.77 2.64
N GLY A 243 -35.88 8.11 2.04
CA GLY A 243 -35.35 8.44 0.71
C GLY A 243 -34.48 9.69 0.66
N SER A 244 -33.97 10.18 1.80
CA SER A 244 -32.98 11.26 1.87
C SER A 244 -31.57 10.77 1.51
N ILE A 245 -31.30 9.46 1.63
CA ILE A 245 -30.10 8.79 1.18
C ILE A 245 -30.42 8.03 -0.10
N LYS A 246 -29.63 8.20 -1.14
CA LYS A 246 -29.81 7.57 -2.45
C LYS A 246 -28.78 6.48 -2.76
N MET A 247 -27.72 6.41 -1.97
CA MET A 247 -26.65 5.42 -2.10
C MET A 247 -26.07 5.14 -0.73
N LEU A 248 -25.84 3.89 -0.40
CA LEU A 248 -25.09 3.47 0.80
C LEU A 248 -23.69 3.02 0.37
N VAL A 249 -22.67 3.59 0.98
CA VAL A 249 -21.28 3.09 0.90
C VAL A 249 -21.02 2.22 2.13
N PHE A 250 -20.64 0.97 1.89
CA PHE A 250 -20.46 -0.02 2.94
C PHE A 250 -19.02 -0.54 2.97
N ASN A 251 -18.31 -0.28 4.07
CA ASN A 251 -17.04 -0.94 4.34
C ASN A 251 -17.28 -2.39 4.78
N THR A 252 -16.99 -3.34 3.89
CA THR A 252 -17.18 -4.77 4.17
C THR A 252 -16.13 -5.33 5.13
N GLN A 253 -15.03 -4.61 5.33
CA GLN A 253 -13.97 -4.97 6.26
C GLN A 253 -14.41 -4.78 7.71
N GLU A 254 -15.35 -3.87 7.94
CA GLU A 254 -15.96 -3.57 9.25
C GLU A 254 -17.39 -4.15 9.37
N ALA A 255 -17.63 -5.31 8.79
CA ALA A 255 -18.94 -5.96 8.87
C ALA A 255 -19.25 -6.44 10.30
N ASN A 256 -20.32 -5.90 10.89
CA ASN A 256 -20.79 -6.24 12.23
C ASN A 256 -22.32 -6.15 12.33
N SER A 257 -22.91 -6.42 13.52
CA SER A 257 -24.37 -6.40 13.71
C SER A 257 -25.02 -5.05 13.47
N THR A 258 -24.29 -3.95 13.64
CA THR A 258 -24.77 -2.59 13.38
C THR A 258 -24.80 -2.32 11.88
N THR A 259 -23.73 -2.63 11.17
CA THR A 259 -23.68 -2.46 9.70
C THR A 259 -24.64 -3.40 8.98
N GLU A 260 -24.93 -4.59 9.54
CA GLU A 260 -25.98 -5.49 9.03
C GLU A 260 -27.38 -4.86 9.12
N GLN A 261 -27.69 -4.15 10.21
CA GLN A 261 -28.96 -3.42 10.35
C GLN A 261 -29.09 -2.30 9.32
N ILE A 262 -28.01 -1.55 9.07
CA ILE A 262 -27.98 -0.45 8.09
C ILE A 262 -28.13 -0.98 6.67
N THR A 263 -27.33 -2.00 6.29
CA THR A 263 -27.41 -2.62 4.95
C THR A 263 -28.76 -3.30 4.71
N GLY A 264 -29.35 -3.91 5.74
CA GLY A 264 -30.70 -4.47 5.70
C GLY A 264 -31.77 -3.39 5.46
N ALA A 265 -31.63 -2.23 6.09
CA ALA A 265 -32.53 -1.09 5.85
C ALA A 265 -32.38 -0.53 4.42
N ALA A 266 -31.14 -0.41 3.91
CA ALA A 266 -30.86 0.03 2.55
C ALA A 266 -31.50 -0.91 1.52
N LYS A 267 -31.32 -2.24 1.67
CA LYS A 267 -31.94 -3.26 0.82
C LYS A 267 -33.47 -3.17 0.84
N SER A 268 -34.05 -2.99 2.04
CA SER A 268 -35.50 -2.87 2.20
C SER A 268 -36.09 -1.60 1.56
N ALA A 269 -35.28 -0.53 1.48
CA ALA A 269 -35.64 0.74 0.85
C ALA A 269 -35.26 0.79 -0.64
N ASN A 270 -34.70 -0.27 -1.22
CA ASN A 270 -34.14 -0.33 -2.57
C ASN A 270 -33.06 0.75 -2.81
N VAL A 271 -32.30 1.11 -1.78
CA VAL A 271 -31.14 1.98 -1.91
C VAL A 271 -29.94 1.14 -2.37
N PRO A 272 -29.29 1.49 -3.49
CA PRO A 272 -28.13 0.76 -3.97
C PRO A 272 -26.99 0.83 -2.94
N ILE A 273 -26.20 -0.25 -2.87
CA ILE A 273 -25.06 -0.37 -1.96
C ILE A 273 -23.79 -0.50 -2.80
N VAL A 274 -22.83 0.40 -2.55
CA VAL A 274 -21.46 0.30 -3.04
C VAL A 274 -20.63 -0.33 -1.93
N GLU A 275 -20.14 -1.54 -2.19
CA GLU A 275 -19.28 -2.28 -1.26
C GLU A 275 -17.82 -2.00 -1.56
N LEU A 276 -17.04 -1.74 -0.52
CA LEU A 276 -15.60 -1.54 -0.61
C LEU A 276 -14.89 -2.07 0.64
N THR A 277 -13.59 -2.04 0.62
CA THR A 277 -12.70 -2.35 1.73
C THR A 277 -11.70 -1.21 1.92
N GLU A 278 -11.00 -1.20 3.03
CA GLU A 278 -9.87 -0.28 3.23
C GLU A 278 -8.63 -0.79 2.51
N GLN A 279 -8.19 -2.03 2.79
CA GLN A 279 -7.09 -2.63 2.07
C GLN A 279 -7.49 -3.01 0.66
N MET A 280 -6.56 -2.84 -0.28
CA MET A 280 -6.76 -3.22 -1.68
C MET A 280 -6.97 -4.74 -1.79
N PRO A 281 -8.11 -5.18 -2.37
CA PRO A 281 -8.40 -6.59 -2.56
C PRO A 281 -7.36 -7.30 -3.45
N LYS A 282 -7.13 -8.57 -3.16
CA LYS A 282 -6.08 -9.40 -3.80
C LYS A 282 -6.22 -9.58 -5.32
N GLU A 283 -7.41 -9.37 -5.87
CA GLU A 283 -7.69 -9.40 -7.31
C GLU A 283 -7.12 -8.21 -8.06
N TYR A 284 -6.76 -7.14 -7.35
CA TYR A 284 -6.09 -5.97 -7.91
C TYR A 284 -4.60 -6.01 -7.61
N THR A 285 -3.79 -5.72 -8.61
CA THR A 285 -2.33 -5.66 -8.48
C THR A 285 -1.80 -4.25 -8.34
N ASN A 286 -2.63 -3.25 -8.65
CA ASN A 286 -2.28 -1.84 -8.50
C ASN A 286 -3.48 -1.00 -8.03
N LEU A 287 -3.16 0.11 -7.36
CA LEU A 287 -4.13 1.00 -6.75
C LEU A 287 -5.08 1.63 -7.76
N LEU A 288 -4.56 2.06 -8.93
CA LEU A 288 -5.34 2.82 -9.91
C LEU A 288 -6.42 1.95 -10.57
N ASP A 289 -6.15 0.67 -10.83
CA ASP A 289 -7.14 -0.26 -11.36
C ASP A 289 -8.26 -0.50 -10.35
N TRP A 290 -7.93 -0.64 -9.06
CA TRP A 290 -8.92 -0.75 -8.00
C TRP A 290 -9.77 0.51 -7.89
N MET A 291 -9.16 1.70 -7.85
CA MET A 291 -9.89 2.97 -7.85
C MET A 291 -10.80 3.11 -9.07
N SER A 292 -10.29 2.74 -10.25
CA SER A 292 -11.08 2.74 -11.49
C SER A 292 -12.32 1.84 -11.41
N ALA A 293 -12.19 0.66 -10.80
CA ALA A 293 -13.33 -0.25 -10.60
C ALA A 293 -14.36 0.31 -9.60
N LEU A 294 -13.90 0.98 -8.54
CA LEU A 294 -14.80 1.65 -7.60
C LEU A 294 -15.56 2.80 -8.25
N VAL A 295 -14.90 3.63 -9.08
CA VAL A 295 -15.58 4.68 -9.87
C VAL A 295 -16.71 4.08 -10.71
N ASP A 296 -16.48 2.91 -11.35
CA ASP A 296 -17.53 2.22 -12.10
C ASP A 296 -18.70 1.75 -11.23
N GLN A 297 -18.44 1.34 -9.99
CA GLN A 297 -19.49 0.96 -9.05
C GLN A 297 -20.35 2.16 -8.66
N PHE A 298 -19.72 3.28 -8.27
CA PHE A 298 -20.40 4.52 -7.95
C PHE A 298 -21.24 5.04 -9.12
N ALA A 299 -20.74 4.98 -10.35
CA ALA A 299 -21.43 5.46 -11.54
C ALA A 299 -22.61 4.58 -11.99
N LYS A 300 -22.70 3.33 -11.50
CA LYS A 300 -23.78 2.36 -11.80
C LYS A 300 -24.86 2.29 -10.73
N ALA A 301 -24.52 2.60 -9.50
CA ALA A 301 -25.42 2.61 -8.35
C ALA A 301 -26.36 3.83 -8.38
#